data_dd27dbe290e664980f2ba06f2241f9a8
#
_entry.id   dd27dbe290e664980f2ba06f2241f9a8
#
_cell.length_a   1.000
_cell.length_b   1.000
_cell.length_c   1.000
_cell.angle_alpha   90.00
_cell.angle_beta   90.00
_cell.angle_gamma   90.00
#
_symmetry.space_group_name_H-M   'P 1'
#
loop_
_entity.id
_entity.type
_entity.pdbx_description
1 polymer ?
#
loop_
_entity_poly.entity_id
_entity_poly.type
_entity_poly.pdbx_seq_one_letter_code
_entity_poly.pdbx_strand_id
1 'polypeptide(L)'
;MEESVTPLSVLVPHCESQREGIRKLFDSGASAQDTLRQLCELADDVIQKVFTELLRVRNTSGQGLCLLALGGYGREMLFPYSDLDLLFLFGNEKAESEFRPLIAEFSRTLWDLGFRVSSAGRTVEECRRIEEHNAEFHLAMLDRRFLAGDKLLFEKLDSKVLLGSERQSRSFLLSELQRLTRDRLTRYGNTIFHLEPNVKEAPGGLRDYHAILWMRQLAGDRRDPRISPINEDELTRNAVEFLSSIRCFLHYSNGRNDNTLTYELQAGAAERSLGIDDNLRRNAAEWMRLYFRHARTLNRQLLRFIEQRAPTALSLRQRLFNATIGQKPDGPNGRPFMVRDGLLEITNDRAFSDRNVTYSLLAEAARTGMPLSRESERAIAYIMTH
;
A
#
# COMPACT_ATOMS: atom_id res chain seq x y z
N MET A 1 -22.42 -33.23 -16.35
CA MET A 1 -22.21 -32.23 -17.40
C MET A 1 -20.70 -32.12 -17.53
N GLU A 2 -20.14 -32.61 -18.61
CA GLU A 2 -18.72 -32.45 -18.94
C GLU A 2 -18.49 -30.95 -19.19
N GLU A 3 -17.83 -30.28 -18.27
CA GLU A 3 -17.31 -28.96 -18.54
C GLU A 3 -16.28 -29.07 -19.65
N SER A 4 -16.62 -28.55 -20.81
CA SER A 4 -15.81 -28.53 -22.01
C SER A 4 -14.48 -27.83 -21.70
N VAL A 5 -13.42 -28.60 -21.78
CA VAL A 5 -12.04 -28.15 -21.67
C VAL A 5 -11.79 -27.00 -22.63
N THR A 6 -11.50 -25.81 -22.14
CA THR A 6 -11.16 -24.69 -23.02
C THR A 6 -9.68 -24.84 -23.41
N PRO A 7 -9.35 -25.15 -24.66
CA PRO A 7 -7.96 -25.26 -25.08
C PRO A 7 -7.20 -23.96 -24.85
N LEU A 8 -5.91 -24.02 -24.50
CA LEU A 8 -5.05 -22.82 -24.36
C LEU A 8 -5.10 -21.90 -25.57
N SER A 9 -5.28 -22.46 -26.78
CA SER A 9 -5.49 -21.71 -28.03
C SER A 9 -6.71 -20.78 -28.02
N VAL A 10 -7.69 -21.04 -27.17
CA VAL A 10 -8.88 -20.19 -27.01
C VAL A 10 -8.67 -19.17 -25.91
N LEU A 11 -7.84 -19.46 -24.91
CA LEU A 11 -7.57 -18.54 -23.80
C LEU A 11 -6.75 -17.32 -24.21
N VAL A 12 -5.79 -17.44 -25.15
CA VAL A 12 -4.95 -16.32 -25.60
C VAL A 12 -5.82 -15.20 -26.19
N PRO A 13 -6.61 -15.41 -27.26
CA PRO A 13 -7.44 -14.35 -27.83
C PRO A 13 -8.51 -13.86 -26.84
N HIS A 14 -9.00 -14.71 -25.94
CA HIS A 14 -9.91 -14.30 -24.89
C HIS A 14 -9.24 -13.29 -23.93
N CYS A 15 -8.05 -13.59 -23.41
CA CYS A 15 -7.30 -12.69 -22.52
C CYS A 15 -6.99 -11.34 -23.19
N GLU A 16 -6.57 -11.36 -24.45
CA GLU A 16 -6.28 -10.16 -25.22
C GLU A 16 -7.53 -9.29 -25.40
N SER A 17 -8.63 -9.89 -25.81
CA SER A 17 -9.92 -9.21 -26.00
C SER A 17 -10.44 -8.60 -24.70
N GLN A 18 -10.35 -9.32 -23.58
CA GLN A 18 -10.80 -8.83 -22.27
C GLN A 18 -9.93 -7.66 -21.81
N ARG A 19 -8.60 -7.77 -21.90
CA ARG A 19 -7.68 -6.67 -21.53
C ARG A 19 -7.95 -5.41 -22.37
N GLU A 20 -8.16 -5.58 -23.67
CA GLU A 20 -8.48 -4.45 -24.56
C GLU A 20 -9.85 -3.84 -24.22
N GLY A 21 -10.84 -4.66 -23.88
CA GLY A 21 -12.14 -4.19 -23.39
C GLY A 21 -12.01 -3.36 -22.12
N ILE A 22 -11.27 -3.86 -21.13
CA ILE A 22 -11.02 -3.15 -19.85
C ILE A 22 -10.29 -1.83 -20.11
N ARG A 23 -9.29 -1.81 -21.00
CA ARG A 23 -8.58 -0.60 -21.38
C ARG A 23 -9.52 0.44 -22.01
N LYS A 24 -10.38 0.02 -22.94
CA LYS A 24 -11.36 0.92 -23.59
C LYS A 24 -12.34 1.52 -22.58
N LEU A 25 -12.78 0.75 -21.60
CA LEU A 25 -13.63 1.24 -20.52
C LEU A 25 -12.90 2.29 -19.68
N PHE A 26 -11.65 2.04 -19.31
CA PHE A 26 -10.82 3.04 -18.61
C PHE A 26 -10.64 4.31 -19.44
N ASP A 27 -10.30 4.19 -20.72
CA ASP A 27 -10.13 5.32 -21.63
C ASP A 27 -11.43 6.11 -21.83
N SER A 28 -12.61 5.48 -21.63
CA SER A 28 -13.93 6.15 -21.66
C SER A 28 -14.38 6.74 -20.33
N GLY A 29 -13.54 6.68 -19.29
CA GLY A 29 -13.78 7.31 -17.98
C GLY A 29 -14.23 6.37 -16.87
N ALA A 30 -14.10 5.05 -17.02
CA ALA A 30 -14.33 4.13 -15.91
C ALA A 30 -13.36 4.40 -14.76
N SER A 31 -13.80 4.16 -13.50
CA SER A 31 -12.97 4.35 -12.31
C SER A 31 -11.75 3.42 -12.31
N ALA A 32 -10.68 3.83 -11.60
CA ALA A 32 -9.56 2.93 -11.39
C ALA A 32 -9.99 1.70 -10.61
N GLN A 33 -10.86 1.85 -9.61
CA GLN A 33 -11.35 0.73 -8.82
C GLN A 33 -12.04 -0.33 -9.70
N ASP A 34 -12.91 0.07 -10.64
CA ASP A 34 -13.55 -0.85 -11.57
C ASP A 34 -12.55 -1.52 -12.51
N THR A 35 -11.59 -0.76 -13.01
CA THR A 35 -10.49 -1.27 -13.86
C THR A 35 -9.69 -2.35 -13.14
N LEU A 36 -9.26 -2.08 -11.90
CA LEU A 36 -8.47 -3.02 -11.08
C LEU A 36 -9.28 -4.28 -10.74
N ARG A 37 -10.56 -4.12 -10.40
CA ARG A 37 -11.46 -5.23 -10.12
C ARG A 37 -11.60 -6.15 -11.35
N GLN A 38 -11.88 -5.60 -12.55
CA GLN A 38 -12.01 -6.38 -13.77
C GLN A 38 -10.70 -7.09 -14.15
N LEU A 39 -9.54 -6.46 -13.94
CA LEU A 39 -8.23 -7.11 -14.16
C LEU A 39 -8.00 -8.26 -13.18
N CYS A 40 -8.42 -8.12 -11.91
CA CYS A 40 -8.36 -9.22 -10.94
C CYS A 40 -9.30 -10.35 -11.31
N GLU A 41 -10.55 -10.06 -11.68
CA GLU A 41 -11.55 -11.05 -12.10
C GLU A 41 -11.06 -11.85 -13.32
N LEU A 42 -10.46 -11.18 -14.31
CA LEU A 42 -9.86 -11.83 -15.46
C LEU A 42 -8.69 -12.76 -15.05
N ALA A 43 -7.80 -12.28 -14.18
CA ALA A 43 -6.67 -13.08 -13.72
C ALA A 43 -7.14 -14.29 -12.90
N ASP A 44 -8.12 -14.12 -12.02
CA ASP A 44 -8.71 -15.18 -11.21
C ASP A 44 -9.34 -16.28 -12.08
N ASP A 45 -10.15 -15.89 -13.07
CA ASP A 45 -10.79 -16.82 -14.01
C ASP A 45 -9.75 -17.65 -14.79
N VAL A 46 -8.73 -16.98 -15.32
CA VAL A 46 -7.66 -17.65 -16.08
C VAL A 46 -6.85 -18.58 -15.19
N ILE A 47 -6.44 -18.13 -14.01
CA ILE A 47 -5.66 -18.91 -13.05
C ILE A 47 -6.43 -20.17 -12.64
N GLN A 48 -7.70 -20.05 -12.30
CA GLN A 48 -8.54 -21.19 -11.90
C GLN A 48 -8.71 -22.20 -13.03
N LYS A 49 -8.95 -21.74 -14.26
CA LYS A 49 -9.06 -22.61 -15.43
C LYS A 49 -7.77 -23.35 -15.73
N VAL A 50 -6.64 -22.65 -15.76
CA VAL A 50 -5.33 -23.27 -16.02
C VAL A 50 -4.96 -24.24 -14.92
N PHE A 51 -5.15 -23.89 -13.66
CA PHE A 51 -4.85 -24.74 -12.51
C PHE A 51 -5.69 -26.02 -12.53
N THR A 52 -6.99 -25.91 -12.72
CA THR A 52 -7.92 -27.06 -12.80
C THR A 52 -7.59 -27.99 -13.96
N GLU A 53 -7.27 -27.43 -15.13
CA GLU A 53 -6.91 -28.21 -16.31
C GLU A 53 -5.61 -28.98 -16.13
N LEU A 54 -4.59 -28.37 -15.55
CA LEU A 54 -3.32 -29.04 -15.27
C LEU A 54 -3.46 -30.18 -14.25
N LEU A 55 -4.30 -30.02 -13.23
CA LEU A 55 -4.63 -31.11 -12.30
C LEU A 55 -5.34 -32.26 -13.03
N ARG A 56 -6.29 -31.95 -13.91
CA ARG A 56 -7.04 -32.92 -14.69
C ARG A 56 -6.13 -33.72 -15.63
N VAL A 57 -5.27 -33.05 -16.40
CA VAL A 57 -4.33 -33.68 -17.33
C VAL A 57 -3.36 -34.60 -16.61
N ARG A 58 -2.92 -34.21 -15.42
CA ARG A 58 -2.00 -35.02 -14.59
C ARG A 58 -2.71 -36.04 -13.72
N ASN A 59 -4.02 -36.14 -13.81
CA ASN A 59 -4.86 -37.07 -13.04
C ASN A 59 -4.56 -37.01 -11.53
N THR A 60 -4.43 -35.79 -10.97
CA THR A 60 -4.19 -35.54 -9.55
C THR A 60 -5.30 -34.70 -8.93
N SER A 61 -5.62 -34.96 -7.67
CA SER A 61 -6.63 -34.22 -6.93
C SER A 61 -6.20 -32.84 -6.49
N GLY A 62 -4.90 -32.54 -6.57
CA GLY A 62 -4.34 -31.30 -6.02
C GLY A 62 -4.31 -31.24 -4.48
N GLN A 63 -4.65 -32.36 -3.80
CA GLN A 63 -4.55 -32.42 -2.33
C GLN A 63 -3.11 -32.17 -1.88
N GLY A 64 -2.92 -31.32 -0.89
CA GLY A 64 -1.60 -30.90 -0.41
C GLY A 64 -0.95 -29.76 -1.19
N LEU A 65 -1.66 -29.17 -2.20
CA LEU A 65 -1.24 -27.96 -2.92
C LEU A 65 -2.36 -26.91 -2.86
N CYS A 66 -2.00 -25.70 -2.44
CA CYS A 66 -2.90 -24.56 -2.42
C CYS A 66 -2.22 -23.37 -3.12
N LEU A 67 -2.98 -22.65 -3.95
CA LEU A 67 -2.52 -21.46 -4.67
C LEU A 67 -3.15 -20.21 -4.07
N LEU A 68 -2.30 -19.25 -3.72
CA LEU A 68 -2.69 -17.99 -3.09
C LEU A 68 -2.19 -16.80 -3.91
N ALA A 69 -2.98 -15.74 -3.96
CA ALA A 69 -2.54 -14.42 -4.38
C ALA A 69 -1.93 -13.67 -3.19
N LEU A 70 -0.86 -12.91 -3.44
CA LEU A 70 -0.18 -12.07 -2.45
C LEU A 70 -0.12 -10.61 -2.91
N GLY A 71 0.33 -9.74 -2.03
CA GLY A 71 0.65 -8.35 -2.35
C GLY A 71 -0.50 -7.58 -3.01
N GLY A 72 -0.21 -6.88 -4.11
CA GLY A 72 -1.20 -6.11 -4.87
C GLY A 72 -2.33 -6.96 -5.41
N TYR A 73 -2.01 -8.12 -5.95
CA TYR A 73 -2.99 -9.07 -6.48
C TYR A 73 -3.84 -9.70 -5.35
N GLY A 74 -3.23 -9.98 -4.21
CA GLY A 74 -3.96 -10.46 -3.02
C GLY A 74 -4.96 -9.44 -2.48
N ARG A 75 -4.65 -8.15 -2.54
CA ARG A 75 -5.54 -7.03 -2.17
C ARG A 75 -6.61 -6.69 -3.20
N GLU A 76 -6.66 -7.40 -4.33
CA GLU A 76 -7.54 -7.09 -5.46
C GLU A 76 -7.23 -5.72 -6.12
N MET A 77 -5.96 -5.31 -6.05
CA MET A 77 -5.43 -4.10 -6.68
C MET A 77 -4.41 -4.46 -7.76
N LEU A 78 -4.86 -5.19 -8.78
CA LEU A 78 -4.04 -5.58 -9.91
C LEU A 78 -4.03 -4.48 -10.97
N PHE A 79 -2.93 -3.75 -11.08
CA PHE A 79 -2.76 -2.72 -12.09
C PHE A 79 -2.40 -3.33 -13.46
N PRO A 80 -2.71 -2.63 -14.58
CA PRO A 80 -2.24 -3.05 -15.89
C PRO A 80 -0.74 -3.30 -15.86
N TYR A 81 -0.27 -4.35 -16.51
CA TYR A 81 1.15 -4.74 -16.59
C TYR A 81 1.85 -5.01 -15.24
N SER A 82 1.11 -5.09 -14.13
CA SER A 82 1.68 -5.54 -12.85
C SER A 82 1.90 -7.06 -12.84
N ASP A 83 2.87 -7.50 -12.05
CA ASP A 83 3.12 -8.91 -11.85
C ASP A 83 2.02 -9.54 -10.97
N LEU A 84 1.74 -10.83 -11.21
CA LEU A 84 0.92 -11.66 -10.35
C LEU A 84 1.82 -12.26 -9.28
N ASP A 85 1.71 -11.78 -8.04
CA ASP A 85 2.43 -12.34 -6.90
C ASP A 85 1.67 -13.57 -6.40
N LEU A 86 2.25 -14.77 -6.60
CA LEU A 86 1.63 -16.05 -6.29
C LEU A 86 2.43 -16.82 -5.23
N LEU A 87 1.72 -17.48 -4.32
CA LEU A 87 2.30 -18.43 -3.38
C LEU A 87 1.70 -19.82 -3.62
N PHE A 88 2.57 -20.77 -3.94
CA PHE A 88 2.26 -22.19 -3.91
C PHE A 88 2.52 -22.71 -2.50
N LEU A 89 1.45 -23.02 -1.79
CA LEU A 89 1.51 -23.52 -0.42
C LEU A 89 1.42 -25.04 -0.42
N PHE A 90 2.39 -25.69 0.21
CA PHE A 90 2.49 -27.15 0.27
C PHE A 90 2.13 -27.67 1.66
N GLY A 91 1.55 -28.86 1.68
CA GLY A 91 1.29 -29.60 2.91
C GLY A 91 2.57 -30.08 3.61
N ASN A 92 3.58 -30.44 2.82
CA ASN A 92 4.90 -30.89 3.24
C ASN A 92 5.90 -30.88 2.06
N GLU A 93 7.19 -31.16 2.31
CA GLU A 93 8.25 -31.20 1.31
C GLU A 93 8.04 -32.27 0.22
N LYS A 94 7.35 -33.40 0.54
CA LYS A 94 6.99 -34.40 -0.45
C LYS A 94 6.01 -33.84 -1.49
N ALA A 95 4.98 -33.14 -1.03
CA ALA A 95 4.03 -32.47 -1.92
C ALA A 95 4.72 -31.39 -2.77
N GLU A 96 5.65 -30.62 -2.20
CA GLU A 96 6.47 -29.67 -2.97
C GLU A 96 7.19 -30.34 -4.15
N SER A 97 7.88 -31.44 -3.86
CA SER A 97 8.63 -32.19 -4.89
C SER A 97 7.72 -32.78 -5.96
N GLU A 98 6.54 -33.28 -5.57
CA GLU A 98 5.54 -33.87 -6.45
C GLU A 98 4.92 -32.84 -7.40
N PHE A 99 4.57 -31.64 -6.90
CA PHE A 99 3.91 -30.60 -7.67
C PHE A 99 4.86 -29.66 -8.43
N ARG A 100 6.17 -29.73 -8.22
CA ARG A 100 7.15 -28.89 -8.92
C ARG A 100 7.02 -28.87 -10.46
N PRO A 101 6.81 -30.02 -11.16
CA PRO A 101 6.61 -30.00 -12.61
C PRO A 101 5.30 -29.34 -13.04
N LEU A 102 4.22 -29.46 -12.24
CA LEU A 102 2.94 -28.81 -12.49
C LEU A 102 3.10 -27.29 -12.39
N ILE A 103 3.80 -26.82 -11.36
CA ILE A 103 4.04 -25.39 -11.11
C ILE A 103 4.85 -24.76 -12.24
N ALA A 104 5.87 -25.47 -12.73
CA ALA A 104 6.67 -24.99 -13.86
C ALA A 104 5.83 -24.85 -15.14
N GLU A 105 4.95 -25.81 -15.43
CA GLU A 105 4.02 -25.75 -16.55
C GLU A 105 2.97 -24.67 -16.38
N PHE A 106 2.38 -24.55 -15.19
CA PHE A 106 1.43 -23.50 -14.83
C PHE A 106 2.02 -22.10 -15.04
N SER A 107 3.22 -21.85 -14.54
CA SER A 107 3.89 -20.56 -14.70
C SER A 107 4.18 -20.24 -16.16
N ARG A 108 4.66 -21.23 -16.95
CA ARG A 108 4.87 -21.07 -18.39
C ARG A 108 3.59 -20.72 -19.10
N THR A 109 2.50 -21.46 -18.82
CA THR A 109 1.18 -21.21 -19.41
C THR A 109 0.68 -19.80 -19.14
N LEU A 110 0.83 -19.29 -17.92
CA LEU A 110 0.45 -17.90 -17.60
C LEU A 110 1.30 -16.88 -18.36
N TRP A 111 2.60 -17.15 -18.55
CA TRP A 111 3.47 -16.31 -19.37
C TRP A 111 3.03 -16.28 -20.84
N ASP A 112 2.67 -17.43 -21.40
CA ASP A 112 2.15 -17.56 -22.78
C ASP A 112 0.80 -16.82 -22.94
N LEU A 113 0.02 -16.71 -21.87
CA LEU A 113 -1.23 -15.91 -21.79
C LEU A 113 -0.98 -14.41 -21.51
N GLY A 114 0.29 -13.99 -21.48
CA GLY A 114 0.68 -12.59 -21.30
C GLY A 114 0.60 -12.08 -19.86
N PHE A 115 0.59 -12.97 -18.86
CA PHE A 115 0.71 -12.60 -17.45
C PHE A 115 2.18 -12.70 -17.00
N ARG A 116 2.65 -11.68 -16.30
CA ARG A 116 3.93 -11.76 -15.59
C ARG A 116 3.70 -12.37 -14.23
N VAL A 117 4.41 -13.44 -13.91
CA VAL A 117 4.24 -14.19 -12.66
C VAL A 117 5.49 -14.05 -11.81
N SER A 118 5.31 -13.61 -10.58
CA SER A 118 6.29 -13.69 -9.50
C SER A 118 5.77 -14.74 -8.52
N SER A 119 6.45 -15.88 -8.41
CA SER A 119 5.95 -16.99 -7.60
C SER A 119 6.96 -17.48 -6.57
N ALA A 120 6.45 -17.89 -5.41
CA ALA A 120 7.20 -18.55 -4.35
C ALA A 120 6.52 -19.87 -3.98
N GLY A 121 7.31 -20.90 -3.65
CA GLY A 121 6.84 -22.14 -3.06
C GLY A 121 7.21 -22.20 -1.58
N ARG A 122 6.28 -22.56 -0.69
CA ARG A 122 6.54 -22.69 0.75
C ARG A 122 5.61 -23.72 1.37
N THR A 123 6.08 -24.40 2.39
CA THR A 123 5.23 -25.15 3.31
C THR A 123 4.56 -24.22 4.34
N VAL A 124 3.48 -24.71 4.97
CA VAL A 124 2.84 -23.97 6.08
C VAL A 124 3.83 -23.66 7.21
N GLU A 125 4.78 -24.55 7.47
CA GLU A 125 5.76 -24.36 8.53
C GLU A 125 6.79 -23.28 8.19
N GLU A 126 7.27 -23.22 6.94
CA GLU A 126 8.15 -22.15 6.47
C GLU A 126 7.46 -20.79 6.50
N CYS A 127 6.18 -20.73 6.17
CA CYS A 127 5.38 -19.50 6.27
C CYS A 127 5.23 -18.98 7.71
N ARG A 128 5.47 -19.81 8.73
CA ARG A 128 5.43 -19.41 10.14
C ARG A 128 6.73 -18.82 10.65
N ARG A 129 7.86 -19.16 10.02
CA ARG A 129 9.18 -18.71 10.45
C ARG A 129 9.43 -17.29 9.98
N ILE A 130 9.28 -16.34 10.90
CA ILE A 130 9.55 -14.92 10.63
C ILE A 130 10.99 -14.64 11.01
N GLU A 131 11.78 -14.25 10.03
CA GLU A 131 13.18 -13.91 10.16
C GLU A 131 13.45 -12.55 9.52
N GLU A 132 14.55 -11.88 9.93
CA GLU A 132 14.88 -10.54 9.43
C GLU A 132 14.97 -10.47 7.91
N HIS A 133 15.61 -11.48 7.28
CA HIS A 133 15.81 -11.50 5.83
C HIS A 133 14.55 -11.83 5.00
N ASN A 134 13.43 -12.24 5.62
CA ASN A 134 12.20 -12.59 4.92
C ASN A 134 10.99 -11.71 5.32
N ALA A 135 11.23 -10.59 6.01
CA ALA A 135 10.19 -9.70 6.50
C ALA A 135 9.25 -9.20 5.38
N GLU A 136 9.79 -8.87 4.20
CA GLU A 136 8.98 -8.41 3.05
C GLU A 136 8.00 -9.48 2.55
N PHE A 137 8.41 -10.76 2.55
CA PHE A 137 7.52 -11.87 2.23
C PHE A 137 6.36 -11.96 3.24
N HIS A 138 6.65 -11.84 4.53
CA HIS A 138 5.62 -11.86 5.56
C HIS A 138 4.68 -10.65 5.49
N LEU A 139 5.18 -9.49 5.09
CA LEU A 139 4.34 -8.32 4.83
C LEU A 139 3.43 -8.56 3.61
N ALA A 140 3.96 -9.17 2.53
CA ALA A 140 3.13 -9.52 1.37
C ALA A 140 2.07 -10.57 1.73
N MET A 141 2.36 -11.49 2.64
CA MET A 141 1.39 -12.47 3.15
C MET A 141 0.24 -11.86 3.97
N LEU A 142 0.36 -10.63 4.45
CA LEU A 142 -0.77 -9.93 5.07
C LEU A 142 -1.95 -9.76 4.10
N ASP A 143 -1.66 -9.69 2.80
CA ASP A 143 -2.64 -9.52 1.74
C ASP A 143 -3.08 -10.84 1.08
N ARG A 144 -2.71 -11.99 1.64
CA ARG A 144 -3.01 -13.29 1.04
C ARG A 144 -4.49 -13.50 0.78
N ARG A 145 -4.78 -14.08 -0.38
CA ARG A 145 -6.14 -14.45 -0.81
C ARG A 145 -6.11 -15.84 -1.46
N PHE A 146 -7.08 -16.68 -1.12
CA PHE A 146 -7.21 -18.00 -1.72
C PHE A 146 -7.62 -17.89 -3.21
N LEU A 147 -6.97 -18.66 -4.08
CA LEU A 147 -7.29 -18.75 -5.50
C LEU A 147 -7.82 -20.14 -5.88
N ALA A 148 -7.06 -21.20 -5.55
CA ALA A 148 -7.40 -22.56 -5.97
C ALA A 148 -6.68 -23.62 -5.09
N GLY A 149 -7.10 -24.89 -5.21
CA GLY A 149 -6.45 -26.05 -4.59
C GLY A 149 -7.00 -26.40 -3.22
N ASP A 150 -6.13 -26.92 -2.37
CA ASP A 150 -6.49 -27.43 -1.03
C ASP A 150 -6.82 -26.30 -0.04
N LYS A 151 -8.10 -26.05 0.14
CA LYS A 151 -8.62 -24.98 1.01
C LYS A 151 -8.26 -25.21 2.49
N LEU A 152 -8.13 -26.48 2.92
CA LEU A 152 -7.76 -26.79 4.31
C LEU A 152 -6.33 -26.33 4.61
N LEU A 153 -5.43 -26.34 3.63
CA LEU A 153 -4.10 -25.76 3.79
C LEU A 153 -4.16 -24.25 4.00
N PHE A 154 -5.00 -23.56 3.25
CA PHE A 154 -5.21 -22.13 3.44
C PHE A 154 -5.75 -21.80 4.84
N GLU A 155 -6.77 -22.52 5.29
CA GLU A 155 -7.37 -22.35 6.63
C GLU A 155 -6.33 -22.63 7.73
N LYS A 156 -5.49 -23.66 7.55
CA LYS A 156 -4.38 -23.97 8.45
C LYS A 156 -3.34 -22.86 8.49
N LEU A 157 -2.98 -22.29 7.33
CA LEU A 157 -2.09 -21.13 7.25
C LEU A 157 -2.70 -19.93 7.96
N ASP A 158 -3.96 -19.61 7.65
CA ASP A 158 -4.66 -18.44 8.16
C ASP A 158 -4.76 -18.45 9.68
N SER A 159 -5.12 -19.61 10.26
CA SER A 159 -5.20 -19.79 11.70
C SER A 159 -3.83 -19.67 12.40
N LYS A 160 -2.74 -20.11 11.76
CA LYS A 160 -1.40 -20.14 12.38
C LYS A 160 -0.60 -18.87 12.18
N VAL A 161 -0.73 -18.18 11.05
CA VAL A 161 0.11 -17.03 10.70
C VAL A 161 -0.41 -15.71 11.26
N LEU A 162 -1.73 -15.46 11.24
CA LEU A 162 -2.30 -14.21 11.74
C LEU A 162 -2.98 -14.34 13.09
N LEU A 163 -3.76 -15.40 13.30
CA LEU A 163 -4.48 -15.61 14.55
C LEU A 163 -3.59 -16.20 15.65
N GLY A 164 -2.57 -16.97 15.23
CA GLY A 164 -1.63 -17.66 16.12
C GLY A 164 -0.27 -17.00 16.23
N SER A 165 0.02 -15.90 15.48
CA SER A 165 1.32 -15.24 15.61
C SER A 165 1.45 -14.61 16.99
N GLU A 166 2.50 -14.98 17.69
CA GLU A 166 2.85 -14.44 18.98
C GLU A 166 2.92 -12.89 18.89
N ARG A 167 2.56 -12.22 19.95
CA ARG A 167 2.64 -10.75 20.08
C ARG A 167 4.03 -10.23 19.64
N GLN A 168 5.07 -11.00 19.92
CA GLN A 168 6.45 -10.71 19.55
C GLN A 168 6.66 -10.66 18.03
N SER A 169 6.15 -11.64 17.29
CA SER A 169 6.24 -11.69 15.83
C SER A 169 5.55 -10.50 15.15
N ARG A 170 4.36 -10.12 15.65
CA ARG A 170 3.65 -8.93 15.14
C ARG A 170 4.40 -7.64 15.43
N SER A 171 4.98 -7.53 16.63
CA SER A 171 5.79 -6.36 17.00
C SER A 171 7.05 -6.25 16.16
N PHE A 172 7.71 -7.38 15.87
CA PHE A 172 8.85 -7.43 14.99
C PHE A 172 8.48 -6.97 13.56
N LEU A 173 7.44 -7.56 12.95
CA LEU A 173 7.00 -7.16 11.60
C LEU A 173 6.59 -5.69 11.54
N LEU A 174 5.96 -5.18 12.59
CA LEU A 174 5.60 -3.76 12.67
C LEU A 174 6.85 -2.87 12.70
N SER A 175 7.88 -3.25 13.48
CA SER A 175 9.14 -2.49 13.52
C SER A 175 9.88 -2.52 12.18
N GLU A 176 9.91 -3.69 11.50
CA GLU A 176 10.50 -3.83 10.18
C GLU A 176 9.74 -3.02 9.12
N LEU A 177 8.42 -3.06 9.14
CA LEU A 177 7.60 -2.24 8.24
C LEU A 177 7.87 -0.74 8.43
N GLN A 178 8.01 -0.29 9.68
CA GLN A 178 8.36 1.10 9.98
C GLN A 178 9.76 1.44 9.48
N ARG A 179 10.74 0.54 9.66
CA ARG A 179 12.11 0.71 9.15
C ARG A 179 12.12 0.81 7.63
N LEU A 180 11.55 -0.15 6.93
CA LEU A 180 11.44 -0.17 5.46
C LEU A 180 10.72 1.09 4.93
N THR A 181 9.69 1.54 5.63
CA THR A 181 8.96 2.77 5.28
C THR A 181 9.85 4.00 5.41
N ARG A 182 10.60 4.15 6.51
CA ARG A 182 11.53 5.28 6.70
C ARG A 182 12.64 5.26 5.66
N ASP A 183 13.24 4.09 5.39
CA ASP A 183 14.29 3.93 4.39
C ASP A 183 13.80 4.33 2.99
N ARG A 184 12.55 3.96 2.65
CA ARG A 184 11.91 4.38 1.41
C ARG A 184 11.69 5.90 1.37
N LEU A 185 11.10 6.49 2.40
CA LEU A 185 10.87 7.95 2.47
C LEU A 185 12.19 8.71 2.33
N THR A 186 13.26 8.24 2.99
CA THR A 186 14.59 8.86 2.92
C THR A 186 15.18 8.80 1.50
N ARG A 187 15.02 7.69 0.78
CA ARG A 187 15.46 7.58 -0.63
C ARG A 187 14.80 8.62 -1.55
N TYR A 188 13.60 9.06 -1.20
CA TYR A 188 12.86 10.13 -1.89
C TYR A 188 12.99 11.49 -1.19
N GLY A 189 14.04 11.72 -0.39
CA GLY A 189 14.31 12.99 0.26
C GLY A 189 13.27 13.46 1.27
N ASN A 190 12.43 12.56 1.79
CA ASN A 190 11.35 12.86 2.75
C ASN A 190 10.37 13.95 2.28
N THR A 191 10.21 14.14 0.98
CA THR A 191 9.34 15.16 0.40
C THR A 191 8.36 14.56 -0.59
N ILE A 192 7.16 15.13 -0.65
CA ILE A 192 6.16 14.83 -1.69
C ILE A 192 6.41 15.62 -2.98
N PHE A 193 7.25 16.65 -2.93
CA PHE A 193 7.45 17.60 -4.03
C PHE A 193 8.57 17.14 -4.96
N HIS A 194 8.24 16.23 -5.87
CA HIS A 194 9.11 15.79 -6.97
C HIS A 194 8.58 16.35 -8.27
N LEU A 195 9.49 16.76 -9.17
CA LEU A 195 9.13 17.22 -10.53
C LEU A 195 8.47 16.08 -11.32
N GLU A 196 9.01 14.88 -11.22
CA GLU A 196 8.50 13.66 -11.84
C GLU A 196 8.29 12.59 -10.76
N PRO A 197 7.18 12.65 -10.00
CA PRO A 197 6.98 11.77 -8.88
C PRO A 197 6.71 10.31 -9.31
N ASN A 198 7.24 9.35 -8.55
CA ASN A 198 6.81 7.96 -8.63
C ASN A 198 5.51 7.79 -7.84
N VAL A 199 4.40 7.60 -8.54
CA VAL A 199 3.05 7.55 -7.94
C VAL A 199 2.81 6.36 -7.02
N LYS A 200 3.71 5.36 -7.07
CA LYS A 200 3.67 4.19 -6.19
C LYS A 200 4.57 4.38 -4.98
N GLU A 201 5.86 4.71 -5.19
CA GLU A 201 6.89 4.59 -4.16
C GLU A 201 7.27 5.93 -3.50
N ALA A 202 7.09 7.09 -4.17
CA ALA A 202 7.41 8.38 -3.56
C ALA A 202 6.50 8.68 -2.36
N PRO A 203 6.93 9.55 -1.41
CA PRO A 203 6.07 10.00 -0.32
C PRO A 203 4.73 10.53 -0.82
N GLY A 204 3.66 10.09 -0.22
CA GLY A 204 2.29 10.37 -0.68
C GLY A 204 1.80 9.48 -1.82
N GLY A 205 2.60 8.53 -2.30
CA GLY A 205 2.20 7.52 -3.29
C GLY A 205 1.40 6.36 -2.68
N LEU A 206 0.96 5.44 -3.54
CA LEU A 206 0.12 4.29 -3.12
C LEU A 206 0.80 3.39 -2.08
N ARG A 207 2.13 3.37 -2.01
CA ARG A 207 2.87 2.60 -0.99
C ARG A 207 2.64 3.14 0.42
N ASP A 208 2.38 4.44 0.59
CA ASP A 208 2.02 5.02 1.88
C ASP A 208 0.68 4.45 2.37
N TYR A 209 -0.30 4.36 1.48
CA TYR A 209 -1.59 3.74 1.78
C TYR A 209 -1.46 2.25 2.15
N HIS A 210 -0.69 1.47 1.37
CA HIS A 210 -0.46 0.06 1.67
C HIS A 210 0.25 -0.14 3.02
N ALA A 211 1.23 0.71 3.34
CA ALA A 211 1.89 0.66 4.63
C ALA A 211 0.93 0.92 5.81
N ILE A 212 -0.02 1.85 5.66
CA ILE A 212 -1.07 2.09 6.66
C ILE A 212 -1.95 0.85 6.85
N LEU A 213 -2.37 0.19 5.76
CA LEU A 213 -3.18 -1.03 5.85
C LEU A 213 -2.45 -2.13 6.60
N TRP A 214 -1.20 -2.41 6.26
CA TRP A 214 -0.38 -3.42 6.93
C TRP A 214 -0.13 -3.09 8.40
N MET A 215 0.18 -1.82 8.72
CA MET A 215 0.38 -1.39 10.10
C MET A 215 -0.89 -1.56 10.95
N ARG A 216 -2.07 -1.34 10.37
CA ARG A 216 -3.36 -1.57 11.04
C ARG A 216 -3.58 -3.05 11.32
N GLN A 217 -3.36 -3.91 10.35
CA GLN A 217 -3.49 -5.37 10.54
C GLN A 217 -2.54 -5.88 11.64
N LEU A 218 -1.27 -5.49 11.59
CA LEU A 218 -0.25 -5.87 12.59
C LEU A 218 -0.56 -5.34 13.99
N ALA A 219 -1.24 -4.22 14.08
CA ALA A 219 -1.67 -3.64 15.35
C ALA A 219 -2.90 -4.32 15.96
N GLY A 220 -3.48 -5.28 15.28
CA GLY A 220 -4.65 -6.04 15.77
C GLY A 220 -5.99 -5.34 15.49
N ASP A 221 -6.02 -4.40 14.57
CA ASP A 221 -7.28 -3.90 14.01
C ASP A 221 -7.84 -5.02 13.10
N ARG A 222 -8.71 -5.87 13.72
CA ARG A 222 -9.20 -7.12 13.12
C ARG A 222 -10.23 -6.94 12.00
N ARG A 223 -10.44 -5.75 11.53
CA ARG A 223 -11.31 -5.51 10.39
C ARG A 223 -10.59 -5.97 9.14
N ASP A 224 -11.14 -6.99 8.50
CA ASP A 224 -10.67 -7.38 7.17
C ASP A 224 -10.84 -6.17 6.24
N PRO A 225 -9.75 -5.61 5.70
CA PRO A 225 -9.84 -4.45 4.82
C PRO A 225 -10.67 -4.71 3.55
N ARG A 226 -10.91 -5.99 3.20
CA ARG A 226 -11.75 -6.41 2.07
C ARG A 226 -13.24 -6.40 2.40
N ILE A 227 -13.62 -6.65 3.67
CA ILE A 227 -15.01 -6.80 4.12
C ILE A 227 -15.55 -5.50 4.73
N SER A 228 -14.70 -4.76 5.36
CA SER A 228 -15.02 -3.43 5.88
C SER A 228 -14.04 -2.46 5.25
N PRO A 229 -14.44 -1.74 4.20
CA PRO A 229 -13.70 -0.55 3.86
C PRO A 229 -13.63 0.21 5.17
N ILE A 230 -12.44 0.27 5.72
CA ILE A 230 -12.12 1.02 6.92
C ILE A 230 -12.96 2.29 6.84
N ASN A 231 -13.41 2.86 7.96
CA ASN A 231 -13.92 4.23 8.01
C ASN A 231 -12.79 5.16 7.48
N GLU A 232 -12.47 4.96 6.21
CA GLU A 232 -11.60 5.84 5.45
C GLU A 232 -12.40 7.09 5.27
N ASP A 233 -11.80 8.18 5.72
CA ASP A 233 -12.36 9.47 5.39
C ASP A 233 -12.44 9.56 3.85
N GLU A 234 -13.43 10.26 3.37
CA GLU A 234 -13.66 10.46 1.95
C GLU A 234 -12.40 10.99 1.23
N LEU A 235 -11.60 11.81 1.92
CA LEU A 235 -10.36 12.35 1.39
C LEU A 235 -9.33 11.27 1.05
N THR A 236 -9.26 10.21 1.88
CA THR A 236 -8.35 9.08 1.62
C THR A 236 -8.83 8.25 0.45
N ARG A 237 -10.13 7.93 0.38
CA ARG A 237 -10.69 7.18 -0.75
C ARG A 237 -10.46 7.92 -2.07
N ASN A 238 -10.74 9.22 -2.09
CA ASN A 238 -10.53 10.07 -3.26
C ASN A 238 -9.04 10.14 -3.64
N ALA A 239 -8.12 10.17 -2.67
CA ALA A 239 -6.69 10.17 -2.94
C ALA A 239 -6.22 8.83 -3.53
N VAL A 240 -6.70 7.71 -3.01
CA VAL A 240 -6.37 6.37 -3.53
C VAL A 240 -6.91 6.19 -4.94
N GLU A 241 -8.17 6.58 -5.19
CA GLU A 241 -8.77 6.50 -6.52
C GLU A 241 -8.02 7.37 -7.53
N PHE A 242 -7.73 8.64 -7.17
CA PHE A 242 -6.97 9.55 -8.00
C PHE A 242 -5.59 8.99 -8.38
N LEU A 243 -4.80 8.54 -7.40
CA LEU A 243 -3.48 7.98 -7.65
C LEU A 243 -3.52 6.64 -8.39
N SER A 244 -4.57 5.85 -8.18
CA SER A 244 -4.78 4.61 -8.91
C SER A 244 -5.13 4.88 -10.39
N SER A 245 -5.96 5.88 -10.67
CA SER A 245 -6.26 6.32 -12.03
C SER A 245 -5.00 6.77 -12.77
N ILE A 246 -4.14 7.54 -12.10
CA ILE A 246 -2.85 7.95 -12.68
C ILE A 246 -1.99 6.72 -12.96
N ARG A 247 -1.90 5.77 -12.04
CA ARG A 247 -1.07 4.59 -12.23
C ARG A 247 -1.57 3.71 -13.38
N CYS A 248 -2.89 3.54 -13.53
CA CYS A 248 -3.47 2.86 -14.69
C CYS A 248 -3.11 3.58 -16.00
N PHE A 249 -3.25 4.91 -16.02
CA PHE A 249 -2.89 5.73 -17.17
C PHE A 249 -1.40 5.59 -17.54
N LEU A 250 -0.48 5.64 -16.56
CA LEU A 250 0.96 5.46 -16.79
C LEU A 250 1.26 4.09 -17.38
N HIS A 251 0.66 3.04 -16.84
CA HIS A 251 0.84 1.69 -17.32
C HIS A 251 0.34 1.51 -18.76
N TYR A 252 -0.85 2.05 -19.07
CA TYR A 252 -1.40 1.97 -20.43
C TYR A 252 -0.63 2.85 -21.43
N SER A 253 -0.16 4.01 -21.01
CA SER A 253 0.62 4.91 -21.88
C SER A 253 2.00 4.32 -22.22
N ASN A 254 2.66 3.69 -21.24
CA ASN A 254 4.02 3.15 -21.39
C ASN A 254 4.03 1.68 -21.84
N GLY A 255 2.89 0.97 -21.84
CA GLY A 255 2.81 -0.46 -22.15
C GLY A 255 3.61 -1.36 -21.19
N ARG A 256 3.90 -0.88 -19.97
CA ARG A 256 4.72 -1.56 -18.96
C ARG A 256 4.40 -1.07 -17.54
N ASN A 257 4.92 -1.77 -16.54
CA ASN A 257 4.81 -1.40 -15.12
C ASN A 257 5.77 -0.24 -14.79
N ASP A 258 5.47 0.95 -15.31
CA ASP A 258 6.20 2.20 -15.02
C ASP A 258 5.32 3.10 -14.17
N ASN A 259 5.87 3.62 -13.07
CA ASN A 259 5.13 4.39 -12.09
C ASN A 259 5.62 5.85 -12.00
N THR A 260 6.47 6.28 -12.93
CA THR A 260 7.02 7.64 -12.97
C THR A 260 6.13 8.55 -13.79
N LEU A 261 5.60 9.59 -13.16
CA LEU A 261 4.77 10.60 -13.79
C LEU A 261 5.69 11.68 -14.39
N THR A 262 6.19 11.41 -15.61
CA THR A 262 7.06 12.34 -16.34
C THR A 262 6.34 13.62 -16.72
N TYR A 263 7.09 14.67 -17.05
CA TYR A 263 6.52 15.96 -17.44
C TYR A 263 5.54 15.85 -18.62
N GLU A 264 5.86 15.01 -19.61
CA GLU A 264 4.99 14.77 -20.78
C GLU A 264 3.67 14.09 -20.36
N LEU A 265 3.74 13.11 -19.43
CA LEU A 265 2.58 12.40 -18.96
C LEU A 265 1.72 13.26 -18.02
N GLN A 266 2.29 14.27 -17.34
CA GLN A 266 1.53 15.26 -16.58
C GLN A 266 0.61 16.08 -17.48
N ALA A 267 1.10 16.51 -18.64
CA ALA A 267 0.28 17.22 -19.61
C ALA A 267 -0.84 16.33 -20.16
N GLY A 268 -0.54 15.08 -20.55
CA GLY A 268 -1.53 14.12 -21.04
C GLY A 268 -2.60 13.76 -20.00
N ALA A 269 -2.23 13.66 -18.72
CA ALA A 269 -3.18 13.41 -17.63
C ALA A 269 -4.10 14.62 -17.41
N ALA A 270 -3.57 15.84 -17.48
CA ALA A 270 -4.33 17.08 -17.35
C ALA A 270 -5.33 17.28 -18.50
N GLU A 271 -4.91 17.00 -19.75
CA GLU A 271 -5.79 17.08 -20.94
C GLU A 271 -6.99 16.14 -20.84
N ARG A 272 -6.79 14.97 -20.23
CA ARG A 272 -7.85 13.96 -20.01
C ARG A 272 -8.69 14.24 -18.76
N SER A 273 -8.41 15.28 -17.99
CA SER A 273 -8.98 15.54 -16.65
C SER A 273 -8.95 14.28 -15.76
N LEU A 274 -7.85 13.53 -15.82
CA LEU A 274 -7.74 12.21 -15.22
C LEU A 274 -7.96 12.26 -13.71
N GLY A 275 -8.84 11.39 -13.20
CA GLY A 275 -9.16 11.30 -11.77
C GLY A 275 -10.00 12.46 -11.23
N ILE A 276 -10.71 13.19 -12.08
CA ILE A 276 -11.53 14.34 -11.74
C ILE A 276 -12.90 14.20 -12.40
N ASP A 277 -13.96 14.36 -11.61
CA ASP A 277 -15.34 14.25 -12.09
C ASP A 277 -15.84 15.54 -12.78
N ASP A 278 -15.06 16.62 -12.76
CA ASP A 278 -15.46 17.84 -13.41
C ASP A 278 -14.88 17.94 -14.84
N ASN A 279 -15.68 18.43 -15.78
CA ASN A 279 -15.28 18.63 -17.17
C ASN A 279 -14.41 19.89 -17.38
N LEU A 280 -13.85 20.45 -16.33
CA LEU A 280 -12.99 21.62 -16.40
C LEU A 280 -11.61 21.21 -16.90
N ARG A 281 -11.25 21.68 -18.10
CA ARG A 281 -9.89 21.52 -18.63
C ARG A 281 -8.91 22.29 -17.75
N ARG A 282 -7.94 21.57 -17.21
CA ARG A 282 -6.86 22.13 -16.40
C ARG A 282 -5.55 22.07 -17.17
N ASN A 283 -4.71 23.09 -16.98
CA ASN A 283 -3.33 22.98 -17.42
C ASN A 283 -2.56 22.03 -16.47
N ALA A 284 -1.38 21.55 -16.92
CA ALA A 284 -0.56 20.61 -16.14
C ALA A 284 -0.24 21.12 -14.73
N ALA A 285 0.00 22.42 -14.55
CA ALA A 285 0.33 22.99 -13.25
C ALA A 285 -0.87 22.96 -12.27
N GLU A 286 -2.07 23.24 -12.76
CA GLU A 286 -3.31 23.14 -11.94
C GLU A 286 -3.62 21.70 -11.59
N TRP A 287 -3.46 20.79 -12.55
CA TRP A 287 -3.64 19.37 -12.32
C TRP A 287 -2.60 18.81 -11.31
N MET A 288 -1.34 19.22 -11.40
CA MET A 288 -0.31 18.86 -10.43
C MET A 288 -0.57 19.42 -9.02
N ARG A 289 -1.27 20.54 -8.87
CA ARG A 289 -1.73 20.99 -7.54
C ARG A 289 -2.71 20.00 -6.91
N LEU A 290 -3.59 19.38 -7.70
CA LEU A 290 -4.47 18.31 -7.23
C LEU A 290 -3.66 17.07 -6.85
N TYR A 291 -2.70 16.66 -7.70
CA TYR A 291 -1.79 15.58 -7.38
C TYR A 291 -1.14 15.76 -6.00
N PHE A 292 -0.52 16.91 -5.77
CA PHE A 292 0.13 17.19 -4.48
C PHE A 292 -0.84 17.27 -3.31
N ARG A 293 -2.09 17.66 -3.54
CA ARG A 293 -3.14 17.64 -2.50
C ARG A 293 -3.43 16.20 -2.08
N HIS A 294 -3.63 15.28 -3.02
CA HIS A 294 -3.89 13.87 -2.75
C HIS A 294 -2.67 13.18 -2.15
N ALA A 295 -1.48 13.42 -2.70
CA ALA A 295 -0.23 12.89 -2.14
C ALA A 295 -0.02 13.35 -0.68
N ARG A 296 -0.29 14.62 -0.37
CA ARG A 296 -0.22 15.15 1.00
C ARG A 296 -1.19 14.44 1.94
N THR A 297 -2.39 14.10 1.46
CA THR A 297 -3.39 13.39 2.27
C THR A 297 -2.85 12.04 2.74
N LEU A 298 -2.32 11.20 1.82
CA LEU A 298 -1.78 9.90 2.18
C LEU A 298 -0.51 10.01 3.03
N ASN A 299 0.41 10.89 2.68
CA ASN A 299 1.64 11.06 3.44
C ASN A 299 1.38 11.52 4.88
N ARG A 300 0.49 12.49 5.08
CA ARG A 300 0.09 12.92 6.45
C ARG A 300 -0.52 11.80 7.26
N GLN A 301 -1.36 10.96 6.66
CA GLN A 301 -1.94 9.81 7.36
C GLN A 301 -0.87 8.81 7.76
N LEU A 302 0.06 8.46 6.86
CA LEU A 302 1.16 7.57 7.17
C LEU A 302 2.02 8.10 8.33
N LEU A 303 2.45 9.36 8.25
CA LEU A 303 3.28 9.97 9.28
C LEU A 303 2.57 9.99 10.64
N ARG A 304 1.28 10.37 10.68
CA ARG A 304 0.47 10.31 11.91
C ARG A 304 0.41 8.89 12.48
N PHE A 305 0.27 7.89 11.62
CA PHE A 305 0.19 6.50 12.05
C PHE A 305 1.51 5.99 12.63
N ILE A 306 2.63 6.29 11.97
CA ILE A 306 3.98 5.97 12.45
C ILE A 306 4.24 6.64 13.80
N GLU A 307 3.90 7.90 13.92
CA GLU A 307 4.12 8.68 15.11
C GLU A 307 3.27 8.22 16.31
N GLN A 308 2.00 7.87 16.10
CA GLN A 308 1.12 7.37 17.18
C GLN A 308 1.62 6.07 17.80
N ARG A 309 2.43 5.31 17.07
CA ARG A 309 2.98 4.01 17.45
C ARG A 309 4.48 3.97 17.62
N ALA A 310 5.15 5.09 17.44
CA ALA A 310 6.52 5.22 17.92
C ALA A 310 6.51 4.88 19.42
N PRO A 311 7.36 3.94 19.90
CA PRO A 311 7.47 3.71 21.32
C PRO A 311 7.70 5.08 21.94
N THR A 312 6.84 5.48 22.86
CA THR A 312 7.04 6.65 23.69
C THR A 312 8.29 6.35 24.53
N ALA A 313 9.44 6.58 23.95
CA ALA A 313 10.74 6.57 24.64
C ALA A 313 10.89 7.82 25.52
N LEU A 314 9.78 8.27 26.09
CA LEU A 314 9.81 9.02 27.33
C LEU A 314 10.02 7.98 28.41
N SER A 315 11.31 7.80 28.80
CA SER A 315 11.66 6.97 29.94
C SER A 315 10.70 7.30 31.10
N LEU A 316 10.40 6.32 31.95
CA LEU A 316 9.67 6.55 33.21
C LEU A 316 10.21 7.76 33.98
N ARG A 317 11.51 8.03 33.88
CA ARG A 317 12.19 9.23 34.39
C ARG A 317 11.63 10.52 33.79
N GLN A 318 11.35 10.59 32.51
CA GLN A 318 10.82 11.79 31.84
C GLN A 318 9.32 11.99 32.12
N ARG A 319 8.55 10.89 32.29
CA ARG A 319 7.16 10.97 32.77
C ARG A 319 7.08 11.46 34.21
N LEU A 320 7.96 11.01 35.09
CA LEU A 320 8.05 11.48 36.48
C LEU A 320 8.55 12.92 36.54
N PHE A 321 9.51 13.31 35.71
CA PHE A 321 10.03 14.68 35.64
C PHE A 321 8.94 15.67 35.16
N ASN A 322 8.13 15.30 34.14
CA ASN A 322 7.02 16.13 33.66
C ASN A 322 5.84 16.21 34.63
N ALA A 323 5.63 15.18 35.47
CA ALA A 323 4.60 15.19 36.51
C ALA A 323 4.96 16.06 37.74
N THR A 324 6.23 16.35 37.93
CA THR A 324 6.75 17.10 39.11
C THR A 324 6.88 18.62 38.83
N ILE A 325 6.82 19.05 37.54
CA ILE A 325 6.96 20.47 37.18
C ILE A 325 5.62 21.01 36.68
N GLY A 326 4.82 21.49 37.60
CA GLY A 326 3.47 22.03 37.39
C GLY A 326 3.40 23.45 36.80
N GLN A 327 4.42 23.97 36.10
CA GLN A 327 4.35 25.19 35.28
C GLN A 327 5.42 25.12 34.19
N LYS A 328 5.03 25.20 32.90
CA LYS A 328 5.99 25.42 31.81
C LYS A 328 6.52 26.86 31.91
N PRO A 329 7.83 27.07 32.12
CA PRO A 329 8.38 28.41 32.08
C PRO A 329 8.36 28.96 30.65
N ASP A 330 8.23 30.27 30.53
CA ASP A 330 8.48 30.97 29.27
C ASP A 330 9.86 30.59 28.73
N GLY A 331 9.96 30.42 27.38
CA GLY A 331 11.24 30.06 26.76
C GLY A 331 12.35 31.08 27.08
N PRO A 332 13.61 30.70 26.91
CA PRO A 332 14.74 31.62 27.16
C PRO A 332 14.54 32.90 26.34
N ASN A 333 14.64 34.03 27.00
CA ASN A 333 14.42 35.38 26.48
C ASN A 333 12.92 35.78 26.27
N GLY A 334 11.96 35.21 27.01
CA GLY A 334 10.54 35.57 26.91
C GLY A 334 9.89 35.23 25.58
N ARG A 335 10.48 34.34 24.78
CA ARG A 335 9.89 33.87 23.55
C ARG A 335 8.77 32.86 23.84
N PRO A 336 7.65 32.93 23.12
CA PRO A 336 6.48 32.04 23.32
C PRO A 336 6.72 30.59 22.84
N PHE A 337 7.91 30.28 22.36
CA PHE A 337 8.33 28.96 21.92
C PHE A 337 9.79 28.65 22.23
N MET A 338 10.14 27.39 22.32
CA MET A 338 11.51 26.91 22.61
C MET A 338 11.86 25.72 21.70
N VAL A 339 13.17 25.44 21.61
CA VAL A 339 13.67 24.22 20.98
C VAL A 339 13.76 23.12 22.02
N ARG A 340 13.08 22.00 21.80
CA ARG A 340 13.15 20.82 22.65
C ARG A 340 13.31 19.58 21.78
N ASP A 341 14.30 18.76 22.06
CA ASP A 341 14.61 17.52 21.30
C ASP A 341 14.69 17.72 19.77
N GLY A 342 15.19 18.88 19.33
CA GLY A 342 15.28 19.24 17.90
C GLY A 342 13.97 19.70 17.28
N LEU A 343 12.91 19.89 18.06
CA LEU A 343 11.60 20.37 17.64
C LEU A 343 11.33 21.76 18.22
N LEU A 344 10.62 22.59 17.47
CA LEU A 344 10.08 23.86 17.94
C LEU A 344 8.75 23.63 18.68
N GLU A 345 8.71 23.95 19.97
CA GLU A 345 7.57 23.75 20.86
C GLU A 345 7.04 25.06 21.42
N ILE A 346 5.72 25.28 21.37
CA ILE A 346 5.05 26.41 22.06
C ILE A 346 5.10 26.18 23.55
N THR A 347 5.49 27.21 24.33
CA THR A 347 5.84 27.08 25.75
C THR A 347 4.66 27.34 26.69
N ASN A 348 3.61 28.06 26.29
CA ASN A 348 2.46 28.34 27.15
C ASN A 348 1.13 28.30 26.43
N ASP A 349 0.04 28.07 27.17
CA ASP A 349 -1.30 27.92 26.64
C ASP A 349 -1.89 29.23 26.05
N ARG A 350 -1.42 30.41 26.50
CA ARG A 350 -1.85 31.70 25.93
C ARG A 350 -1.30 31.91 24.54
N ALA A 351 -0.14 31.32 24.23
CA ALA A 351 0.44 31.38 22.91
C ALA A 351 -0.36 30.57 21.86
N PHE A 352 -1.20 29.64 22.29
CA PHE A 352 -2.09 28.89 21.41
C PHE A 352 -3.24 29.72 20.81
N SER A 353 -3.51 30.91 21.34
CA SER A 353 -4.59 31.79 20.86
C SER A 353 -4.09 33.03 20.11
N ASP A 354 -2.76 33.20 20.00
CA ASP A 354 -2.15 34.40 19.40
C ASP A 354 -1.58 34.09 18.00
N ARG A 355 -2.21 34.68 16.97
CA ARG A 355 -1.75 34.57 15.58
C ARG A 355 -0.30 35.07 15.38
N ASN A 356 0.15 36.06 16.12
CA ASN A 356 1.52 36.57 16.01
C ASN A 356 2.55 35.55 16.48
N VAL A 357 2.22 34.77 17.51
CA VAL A 357 3.03 33.67 17.98
C VAL A 357 3.13 32.58 16.92
N THR A 358 2.02 32.27 16.27
CA THR A 358 1.96 31.30 15.14
C THR A 358 2.87 31.72 13.99
N TYR A 359 2.78 33.00 13.56
CA TYR A 359 3.65 33.51 12.50
C TYR A 359 5.13 33.52 12.90
N SER A 360 5.44 33.90 14.15
CA SER A 360 6.82 33.91 14.65
C SER A 360 7.40 32.49 14.72
N LEU A 361 6.61 31.51 15.11
CA LEU A 361 7.00 30.12 15.16
C LEU A 361 7.24 29.55 13.76
N LEU A 362 6.36 29.84 12.80
CA LEU A 362 6.51 29.43 11.41
C LEU A 362 7.75 30.07 10.75
N ALA A 363 7.98 31.36 11.03
CA ALA A 363 9.16 32.06 10.54
C ALA A 363 10.47 31.45 11.10
N GLU A 364 10.47 31.08 12.38
CA GLU A 364 11.62 30.42 13.00
C GLU A 364 11.83 29.02 12.44
N ALA A 365 10.76 28.25 12.21
CA ALA A 365 10.83 26.95 11.56
C ALA A 365 11.42 27.06 10.14
N ALA A 366 10.98 28.05 9.38
CA ALA A 366 11.48 28.29 8.02
C ALA A 366 12.95 28.74 8.03
N ARG A 367 13.36 29.57 9.01
CA ARG A 367 14.73 30.09 9.15
C ARG A 367 15.73 29.01 9.58
N THR A 368 15.30 28.11 10.49
CA THR A 368 16.19 27.11 11.11
C THR A 368 16.13 25.74 10.45
N GLY A 369 15.10 25.47 9.66
CA GLY A 369 14.79 24.13 9.12
C GLY A 369 14.32 23.15 10.21
N MET A 370 14.07 23.61 11.44
CA MET A 370 13.62 22.75 12.53
C MET A 370 12.14 22.40 12.37
N PRO A 371 11.77 21.14 12.54
CA PRO A 371 10.35 20.73 12.53
C PRO A 371 9.63 21.22 13.79
N LEU A 372 8.31 21.39 13.65
CA LEU A 372 7.42 21.77 14.76
C LEU A 372 7.09 20.55 15.62
N SER A 373 6.86 20.77 16.92
CA SER A 373 6.25 19.75 17.77
C SER A 373 4.79 19.54 17.39
N ARG A 374 4.22 18.36 17.67
CA ARG A 374 2.81 18.06 17.40
C ARG A 374 1.84 19.01 18.06
N GLU A 375 2.15 19.41 19.27
CA GLU A 375 1.35 20.34 20.04
C GLU A 375 1.30 21.68 19.32
N SER A 376 2.47 22.14 18.83
CA SER A 376 2.61 23.34 18.01
C SER A 376 1.86 23.24 16.67
N GLU A 377 1.96 22.12 15.97
CA GLU A 377 1.21 21.90 14.72
C GLU A 377 -0.31 21.93 14.91
N ARG A 378 -0.81 21.31 16.00
CA ARG A 378 -2.25 21.32 16.33
C ARG A 378 -2.74 22.72 16.66
N ALA A 379 -1.96 23.47 17.42
CA ALA A 379 -2.26 24.86 17.76
C ALA A 379 -2.35 25.73 16.49
N ILE A 380 -1.38 25.61 15.61
CA ILE A 380 -1.37 26.31 14.33
C ILE A 380 -2.60 25.95 13.50
N ALA A 381 -2.89 24.66 13.36
CA ALA A 381 -4.05 24.18 12.59
C ALA A 381 -5.36 24.76 13.16
N TYR A 382 -5.51 24.80 14.47
CA TYR A 382 -6.69 25.38 15.12
C TYR A 382 -6.82 26.89 14.85
N ILE A 383 -5.74 27.66 15.02
CA ILE A 383 -5.74 29.14 14.83
C ILE A 383 -5.97 29.51 13.36
N MET A 384 -5.48 28.69 12.41
CA MET A 384 -5.63 28.96 10.97
C MET A 384 -7.01 28.60 10.44
N THR A 385 -7.82 27.84 11.20
CA THR A 385 -9.18 27.43 10.81
C THR A 385 -10.26 28.25 11.50
N HIS A 386 -9.94 29.04 12.53
CA HIS A 386 -10.85 29.92 13.29
C HIS A 386 -10.29 31.34 13.34
#